data_8256057a7ffbeb010d0044763b6a229b
#
_entry.id   8256057a7ffbeb010d0044763b6a229b
#
_cell.length_a   1.000
_cell.length_b   1.000
_cell.length_c   1.000
_cell.angle_alpha   90.00
_cell.angle_beta   90.00
_cell.angle_gamma   90.00
#
_symmetry.space_group_name_H-M   'P 1'
#
loop_
_entity.id
_entity.type
_entity.pdbx_description
1 polymer ?
#
loop_
_entity_poly.entity_id
_entity_poly.type
_entity_poly.pdbx_seq_one_letter_code
_entity_poly.pdbx_strand_id
1 'polypeptide(L)'
;MNLPEAKLRGYKPGRFSFNVVGGRCETCGGNGYKTIEMNFLPDVMVPCEVCHGKRYNRETLEVRFKGKSIADVLDMTINRAVEFFENVPSILNKIKVIQDVGLGYIKLGQPSTTLSGGESQRVKLATELSKRDTGKTVYILDEPTTGLHFEDIRVLMNVLNRLVDKGNTVIVIEHNLDVIKQADYIIDMGPEGGRGGGQVLSCGTPEEVAESKLGYTPPFIKEELK
;
A
#
# COMPACT_ATOMS: atom_id res chain seq x y z
N MET A 1 -1.07 -1.56 25.67
CA MET A 1 -0.50 -2.34 26.81
C MET A 1 -0.68 -1.67 28.17
N ASN A 2 -0.96 -0.40 28.20
CA ASN A 2 -1.23 0.31 29.46
C ASN A 2 -2.68 0.23 29.94
N LEU A 3 -3.50 -0.60 29.28
CA LEU A 3 -4.89 -0.81 29.70
C LEU A 3 -4.94 -1.53 31.04
N PRO A 4 -5.70 -1.02 32.02
CA PRO A 4 -5.80 -1.61 33.37
C PRO A 4 -6.18 -3.08 33.32
N GLU A 5 -7.14 -3.44 32.46
CA GLU A 5 -7.65 -4.79 32.31
C GLU A 5 -6.60 -5.78 31.76
N ALA A 6 -5.78 -5.35 30.79
CA ALA A 6 -4.68 -6.16 30.28
C ALA A 6 -3.58 -6.36 31.32
N LYS A 7 -3.30 -5.34 32.14
CA LYS A 7 -2.35 -5.43 33.25
C LYS A 7 -2.84 -6.36 34.36
N LEU A 8 -4.11 -6.23 34.74
CA LEU A 8 -4.72 -7.06 35.79
C LEU A 8 -4.65 -8.55 35.44
N ARG A 9 -4.83 -8.88 34.15
CA ARG A 9 -4.77 -10.26 33.64
C ARG A 9 -3.37 -10.72 33.30
N GLY A 10 -2.33 -9.89 33.46
CA GLY A 10 -0.94 -10.20 33.12
C GLY A 10 -0.70 -10.41 31.61
N TYR A 11 -1.53 -9.80 30.75
CA TYR A 11 -1.44 -9.99 29.31
C TYR A 11 -0.24 -9.22 28.72
N LYS A 12 0.58 -9.94 27.96
CA LYS A 12 1.73 -9.38 27.21
C LYS A 12 1.30 -8.95 25.80
N PRO A 13 2.11 -8.11 25.09
CA PRO A 13 1.83 -7.67 23.72
C PRO A 13 1.50 -8.80 22.75
N GLY A 14 2.22 -9.92 22.83
CA GLY A 14 2.02 -11.08 21.97
C GLY A 14 0.61 -11.65 22.00
N ARG A 15 -0.11 -11.50 23.11
CA ARG A 15 -1.50 -11.97 23.20
C ARG A 15 -2.44 -11.31 22.19
N PHE A 16 -2.15 -10.07 21.81
CA PHE A 16 -2.93 -9.31 20.83
C PHE A 16 -2.42 -9.46 19.38
N SER A 17 -1.51 -10.42 19.15
CA SER A 17 -1.10 -10.80 17.81
C SER A 17 -1.85 -12.04 17.35
N PHE A 18 -2.50 -11.99 16.21
CA PHE A 18 -3.18 -13.16 15.62
C PHE A 18 -2.19 -14.23 15.09
N ASN A 19 -0.89 -13.92 15.03
CA ASN A 19 0.16 -14.85 14.64
C ASN A 19 0.75 -15.63 15.83
N VAL A 20 0.42 -15.24 17.07
CA VAL A 20 1.02 -15.80 18.28
C VAL A 20 0.00 -16.61 19.06
N VAL A 21 0.41 -17.79 19.50
CA VAL A 21 -0.41 -18.69 20.34
C VAL A 21 -0.77 -18.02 21.67
N GLY A 22 -1.94 -18.34 22.20
CA GLY A 22 -2.43 -17.90 23.50
C GLY A 22 -3.49 -16.80 23.46
N GLY A 23 -3.52 -15.93 22.44
CA GLY A 23 -4.55 -14.90 22.28
C GLY A 23 -5.39 -15.08 21.02
N ARG A 24 -4.87 -15.76 20.03
CA ARG A 24 -5.56 -16.06 18.78
C ARG A 24 -6.58 -17.19 18.94
N CYS A 25 -7.49 -17.30 17.99
CA CYS A 25 -8.34 -18.48 17.86
C CYS A 25 -7.51 -19.65 17.35
N GLU A 26 -7.34 -20.69 18.15
CA GLU A 26 -6.53 -21.85 17.77
C GLU A 26 -7.19 -22.71 16.68
N THR A 27 -8.51 -22.69 16.56
CA THR A 27 -9.26 -23.44 15.54
C THR A 27 -8.95 -23.00 14.13
N CYS A 28 -8.71 -21.70 13.89
CA CYS A 28 -8.33 -21.16 12.61
C CYS A 28 -6.90 -20.59 12.59
N GLY A 29 -6.11 -20.82 13.64
CA GLY A 29 -4.75 -20.31 13.74
C GLY A 29 -4.63 -18.77 13.70
N GLY A 30 -5.73 -18.04 13.97
CA GLY A 30 -5.77 -16.59 13.89
C GLY A 30 -6.17 -16.03 12.51
N ASN A 31 -6.45 -16.88 11.51
CA ASN A 31 -6.84 -16.44 10.17
C ASN A 31 -8.26 -15.84 10.12
N GLY A 32 -9.14 -16.26 11.01
CA GLY A 32 -10.56 -15.87 11.03
C GLY A 32 -11.44 -16.70 10.09
N TYR A 33 -10.87 -17.46 9.19
CA TYR A 33 -11.55 -18.32 8.23
C TYR A 33 -10.84 -19.66 8.11
N LYS A 34 -11.53 -20.65 7.53
CA LYS A 34 -10.99 -21.94 7.12
C LYS A 34 -11.06 -22.02 5.60
N THR A 35 -10.02 -22.53 4.97
CA THR A 35 -10.03 -22.84 3.54
C THR A 35 -10.54 -24.26 3.36
N ILE A 36 -11.55 -24.42 2.52
CA ILE A 36 -12.03 -25.73 2.06
C ILE A 36 -11.45 -25.94 0.68
N GLU A 37 -10.50 -26.86 0.58
CA GLU A 37 -9.86 -27.25 -0.68
C GLU A 37 -10.87 -28.02 -1.54
N MET A 38 -11.01 -27.62 -2.80
CA MET A 38 -11.89 -28.27 -3.78
C MET A 38 -11.05 -28.74 -4.96
N ASN A 39 -11.07 -30.07 -5.23
CA ASN A 39 -10.19 -30.69 -6.22
C ASN A 39 -10.27 -30.15 -7.65
N PHE A 40 -11.41 -29.58 -8.07
CA PHE A 40 -11.65 -29.08 -9.43
C PHE A 40 -12.20 -27.64 -9.49
N LEU A 41 -12.43 -27.02 -8.34
CA LEU A 41 -12.95 -25.66 -8.22
C LEU A 41 -12.00 -24.82 -7.36
N PRO A 42 -12.06 -23.50 -7.45
CA PRO A 42 -11.31 -22.63 -6.55
C PRO A 42 -11.66 -22.91 -5.09
N ASP A 43 -10.65 -22.86 -4.23
CA ASP A 43 -10.81 -23.04 -2.80
C ASP A 43 -11.83 -22.05 -2.23
N VAL A 44 -12.68 -22.53 -1.32
CA VAL A 44 -13.71 -21.72 -0.67
C VAL A 44 -13.27 -21.35 0.74
N MET A 45 -13.29 -20.06 1.04
CA MET A 45 -13.02 -19.53 2.38
C MET A 45 -14.33 -19.38 3.15
N VAL A 46 -14.47 -20.08 4.27
CA VAL A 46 -15.63 -19.98 5.17
C VAL A 46 -15.21 -19.37 6.50
N PRO A 47 -16.02 -18.48 7.11
CA PRO A 47 -15.74 -17.95 8.44
C PRO A 47 -15.54 -19.08 9.45
N CYS A 48 -14.56 -18.92 10.34
CA CYS A 48 -14.32 -19.89 11.41
C CYS A 48 -15.53 -19.97 12.35
N GLU A 49 -16.06 -21.17 12.58
CA GLU A 49 -17.23 -21.45 13.41
C GLU A 49 -17.06 -21.00 14.88
N VAL A 50 -15.81 -21.01 15.39
CA VAL A 50 -15.51 -20.69 16.79
C VAL A 50 -15.36 -19.19 17.00
N CYS A 51 -14.60 -18.49 16.17
CA CYS A 51 -14.34 -17.07 16.34
C CYS A 51 -15.19 -16.16 15.43
N HIS A 52 -15.96 -16.72 14.49
CA HIS A 52 -16.83 -16.00 13.56
C HIS A 52 -16.10 -14.84 12.86
N GLY A 53 -14.90 -15.09 12.34
CA GLY A 53 -14.07 -14.12 11.67
C GLY A 53 -13.22 -13.21 12.57
N LYS A 54 -13.40 -13.26 13.89
CA LYS A 54 -12.77 -12.32 14.84
C LYS A 54 -11.28 -12.60 15.11
N ARG A 55 -10.74 -13.75 14.68
CA ARG A 55 -9.33 -14.16 14.80
C ARG A 55 -8.80 -14.43 16.20
N TYR A 56 -9.45 -14.00 17.25
CA TYR A 56 -9.03 -14.12 18.65
C TYR A 56 -9.97 -14.96 19.48
N ASN A 57 -9.46 -15.47 20.60
CA ASN A 57 -10.28 -16.12 21.61
C ASN A 57 -11.10 -15.09 22.41
N ARG A 58 -12.11 -15.57 23.14
CA ARG A 58 -13.07 -14.74 23.87
C ARG A 58 -12.40 -13.84 24.91
N GLU A 59 -11.46 -14.38 25.67
CA GLU A 59 -10.81 -13.64 26.76
C GLU A 59 -9.97 -12.46 26.23
N THR A 60 -9.33 -12.61 25.06
CA THR A 60 -8.59 -11.53 24.41
C THR A 60 -9.54 -10.42 23.92
N LEU A 61 -10.72 -10.81 23.42
CA LEU A 61 -11.74 -9.86 22.93
C LEU A 61 -12.43 -9.07 24.04
N GLU A 62 -12.37 -9.52 25.30
CA GLU A 62 -12.89 -8.79 26.44
C GLU A 62 -12.10 -7.52 26.75
N VAL A 63 -10.79 -7.49 26.44
CA VAL A 63 -9.96 -6.30 26.64
C VAL A 63 -10.32 -5.24 25.60
N ARG A 64 -10.71 -4.05 26.05
CA ARG A 64 -11.19 -2.97 25.20
C ARG A 64 -10.38 -1.68 25.37
N PHE A 65 -10.15 -1.00 24.24
CA PHE A 65 -9.60 0.34 24.18
C PHE A 65 -10.64 1.28 23.55
N LYS A 66 -11.02 2.34 24.24
CA LYS A 66 -12.13 3.23 23.82
C LYS A 66 -13.40 2.42 23.41
N GLY A 67 -13.73 1.39 24.18
CA GLY A 67 -14.90 0.53 23.96
C GLY A 67 -14.76 -0.51 22.83
N LYS A 68 -13.66 -0.56 22.11
CA LYS A 68 -13.39 -1.47 20.98
C LYS A 68 -12.43 -2.59 21.37
N SER A 69 -12.76 -3.82 20.98
CA SER A 69 -11.84 -4.97 21.07
C SER A 69 -10.80 -4.90 19.96
N ILE A 70 -9.78 -5.75 20.05
CA ILE A 70 -8.76 -5.85 18.97
C ILE A 70 -9.39 -6.30 17.64
N ALA A 71 -10.41 -7.13 17.63
CA ALA A 71 -11.12 -7.53 16.42
C ALA A 71 -11.88 -6.36 15.80
N ASP A 72 -12.57 -5.55 16.63
CA ASP A 72 -13.25 -4.33 16.16
C ASP A 72 -12.26 -3.34 15.54
N VAL A 73 -11.06 -3.22 16.12
CA VAL A 73 -9.99 -2.36 15.59
C VAL A 73 -9.49 -2.88 14.24
N LEU A 74 -9.26 -4.19 14.09
CA LEU A 74 -8.85 -4.78 12.82
C LEU A 74 -9.92 -4.66 11.72
N ASP A 75 -11.17 -4.57 12.08
CA ASP A 75 -12.28 -4.36 11.14
C ASP A 75 -12.49 -2.90 10.74
N MET A 76 -11.81 -1.97 11.38
CA MET A 76 -11.85 -0.54 11.00
C MET A 76 -11.14 -0.34 9.66
N THR A 77 -11.70 0.54 8.82
CA THR A 77 -10.95 1.11 7.69
C THR A 77 -9.82 2.01 8.21
N ILE A 78 -8.80 2.22 7.39
CA ILE A 78 -7.69 3.12 7.74
C ILE A 78 -8.19 4.52 8.08
N ASN A 79 -9.17 5.06 7.34
CA ASN A 79 -9.77 6.37 7.65
C ASN A 79 -10.33 6.43 9.06
N ARG A 80 -11.15 5.44 9.44
CA ARG A 80 -11.71 5.35 10.80
C ARG A 80 -10.63 5.12 11.87
N ALA A 81 -9.61 4.35 11.54
CA ALA A 81 -8.51 4.08 12.47
C ALA A 81 -7.67 5.35 12.72
N VAL A 82 -7.47 6.20 11.73
CA VAL A 82 -6.78 7.50 11.89
C VAL A 82 -7.52 8.37 12.91
N GLU A 83 -8.84 8.50 12.82
CA GLU A 83 -9.68 9.23 13.78
C GLU A 83 -9.64 8.57 15.17
N PHE A 84 -9.78 7.25 15.21
CA PHE A 84 -9.80 6.49 16.46
C PHE A 84 -8.49 6.60 17.25
N PHE A 85 -7.35 6.63 16.56
CA PHE A 85 -6.01 6.70 17.15
C PHE A 85 -5.39 8.12 17.12
N GLU A 86 -6.18 9.18 16.92
CA GLU A 86 -5.70 10.58 16.85
C GLU A 86 -4.76 10.96 17.99
N ASN A 87 -5.05 10.48 19.23
CA ASN A 87 -4.28 10.75 20.43
C ASN A 87 -3.22 9.66 20.74
N VAL A 88 -2.85 8.81 19.75
CA VAL A 88 -1.84 7.76 19.89
C VAL A 88 -0.79 7.90 18.77
N PRO A 89 0.17 8.86 18.89
CA PRO A 89 1.09 9.20 17.80
C PRO A 89 1.89 8.02 17.25
N SER A 90 2.25 7.05 18.09
CA SER A 90 3.01 5.86 17.68
C SER A 90 2.25 4.94 16.71
N ILE A 91 0.91 4.96 16.74
CA ILE A 91 0.05 4.25 15.80
C ILE A 91 -0.34 5.19 14.66
N LEU A 92 -0.81 6.39 15.01
CA LEU A 92 -1.29 7.39 14.05
C LEU A 92 -0.30 7.63 12.91
N ASN A 93 0.98 7.86 13.23
CA ASN A 93 2.01 8.14 12.23
C ASN A 93 2.16 7.01 11.20
N LYS A 94 1.93 5.75 11.61
CA LYS A 94 2.04 4.59 10.72
C LYS A 94 0.82 4.43 9.82
N ILE A 95 -0.39 4.58 10.39
CA ILE A 95 -1.63 4.39 9.61
C ILE A 95 -1.93 5.58 8.71
N LYS A 96 -1.49 6.80 9.11
CA LYS A 96 -1.64 8.00 8.30
C LYS A 96 -0.89 7.91 6.97
N VAL A 97 0.29 7.30 6.97
CA VAL A 97 1.05 7.10 5.73
C VAL A 97 0.29 6.19 4.76
N ILE A 98 -0.43 5.17 5.28
CA ILE A 98 -1.27 4.31 4.44
C ILE A 98 -2.48 5.10 3.89
N GLN A 99 -3.05 6.00 4.68
CA GLN A 99 -4.09 6.92 4.20
C GLN A 99 -3.56 7.86 3.11
N ASP A 100 -2.37 8.42 3.31
CA ASP A 100 -1.72 9.37 2.39
C ASP A 100 -1.45 8.76 1.00
N VAL A 101 -1.27 7.43 0.91
CA VAL A 101 -1.13 6.72 -0.37
C VAL A 101 -2.48 6.29 -0.98
N GLY A 102 -3.60 6.86 -0.50
CA GLY A 102 -4.94 6.60 -1.03
C GLY A 102 -5.58 5.29 -0.58
N LEU A 103 -5.02 4.60 0.42
CA LEU A 103 -5.55 3.34 0.93
C LEU A 103 -6.42 3.52 2.19
N GLY A 104 -7.09 4.67 2.31
CA GLY A 104 -7.95 4.97 3.45
C GLY A 104 -9.15 4.03 3.62
N TYR A 105 -9.59 3.38 2.57
CA TYR A 105 -10.76 2.49 2.53
C TYR A 105 -10.46 1.05 2.96
N ILE A 106 -9.21 0.59 2.88
CA ILE A 106 -8.85 -0.79 3.28
C ILE A 106 -8.98 -0.95 4.80
N LYS A 107 -9.24 -2.18 5.24
CA LYS A 107 -9.31 -2.51 6.66
C LYS A 107 -7.93 -2.80 7.23
N LEU A 108 -7.68 -2.41 8.50
CA LEU A 108 -6.44 -2.72 9.21
C LEU A 108 -6.11 -4.23 9.23
N GLY A 109 -7.13 -5.06 9.33
CA GLY A 109 -7.01 -6.51 9.35
C GLY A 109 -7.17 -7.18 7.99
N GLN A 110 -7.16 -6.45 6.88
CA GLN A 110 -7.32 -7.03 5.55
C GLN A 110 -6.15 -7.96 5.22
N PRO A 111 -6.39 -9.20 4.78
CA PRO A 111 -5.34 -10.10 4.35
C PRO A 111 -4.62 -9.55 3.11
N SER A 112 -3.30 -9.68 3.06
CA SER A 112 -2.50 -9.21 1.91
C SER A 112 -2.87 -9.91 0.59
N THR A 113 -3.38 -11.13 0.65
CA THR A 113 -3.85 -11.90 -0.51
C THR A 113 -5.13 -11.35 -1.15
N THR A 114 -5.84 -10.46 -0.46
CA THR A 114 -7.06 -9.80 -0.99
C THR A 114 -6.78 -8.40 -1.55
N LEU A 115 -5.54 -7.94 -1.47
CA LEU A 115 -5.13 -6.68 -2.07
C LEU A 115 -4.87 -6.86 -3.57
N SER A 116 -5.31 -5.89 -4.36
CA SER A 116 -4.93 -5.78 -5.76
C SER A 116 -3.43 -5.52 -5.92
N GLY A 117 -2.89 -5.69 -7.12
CA GLY A 117 -1.49 -5.38 -7.44
C GLY A 117 -1.13 -3.93 -7.07
N GLY A 118 -1.96 -2.97 -7.49
CA GLY A 118 -1.76 -1.56 -7.19
C GLY A 118 -1.87 -1.22 -5.69
N GLU A 119 -2.80 -1.83 -4.96
CA GLU A 119 -2.90 -1.67 -3.50
C GLU A 119 -1.65 -2.20 -2.80
N SER A 120 -1.16 -3.37 -3.23
CA SER A 120 0.07 -3.97 -2.68
C SER A 120 1.30 -3.08 -2.94
N GLN A 121 1.42 -2.48 -4.13
CA GLN A 121 2.47 -1.52 -4.44
C GLN A 121 2.38 -0.28 -3.53
N ARG A 122 1.20 0.30 -3.37
CA ARG A 122 0.99 1.48 -2.50
C ARG A 122 1.30 1.18 -1.03
N VAL A 123 1.00 -0.02 -0.53
CA VAL A 123 1.42 -0.46 0.82
C VAL A 123 2.95 -0.49 0.94
N LYS A 124 3.67 -0.97 -0.09
CA LYS A 124 5.15 -0.93 -0.11
C LYS A 124 5.66 0.50 -0.09
N LEU A 125 5.11 1.39 -0.93
CA LEU A 125 5.45 2.81 -0.94
C LEU A 125 5.17 3.50 0.41
N ALA A 126 4.03 3.21 1.05
CA ALA A 126 3.73 3.70 2.40
C ALA A 126 4.79 3.25 3.41
N THR A 127 5.29 2.02 3.29
CA THR A 127 6.36 1.53 4.14
C THR A 127 7.65 2.32 3.95
N GLU A 128 8.03 2.62 2.70
CA GLU A 128 9.20 3.46 2.41
C GLU A 128 9.03 4.88 2.94
N LEU A 129 7.87 5.51 2.71
CA LEU A 129 7.56 6.84 3.23
C LEU A 129 7.61 6.93 4.76
N SER A 130 7.32 5.83 5.46
CA SER A 130 7.35 5.77 6.93
C SER A 130 8.75 5.66 7.52
N LYS A 131 9.75 5.30 6.71
CA LYS A 131 11.16 5.20 7.15
C LYS A 131 11.75 6.59 7.37
N ARG A 132 12.77 6.65 8.22
CA ARG A 132 13.60 7.86 8.36
C ARG A 132 14.38 8.03 7.06
N ASP A 133 14.11 9.13 6.40
CA ASP A 133 14.71 9.44 5.11
C ASP A 133 16.14 9.94 5.28
N THR A 134 17.02 9.51 4.38
CA THR A 134 18.42 9.96 4.30
C THR A 134 18.66 10.90 3.12
N GLY A 135 17.67 11.05 2.22
CA GLY A 135 17.79 11.81 0.97
C GLY A 135 18.82 11.23 -0.02
N LYS A 136 19.14 9.93 0.09
CA LYS A 136 20.18 9.26 -0.72
C LYS A 136 19.71 7.92 -1.27
N THR A 137 18.40 7.75 -1.44
CA THR A 137 17.81 6.51 -1.95
C THR A 137 17.40 6.68 -3.41
N VAL A 138 17.66 5.66 -4.23
CA VAL A 138 17.13 5.56 -5.59
C VAL A 138 15.98 4.56 -5.57
N TYR A 139 14.80 5.00 -5.98
CA TYR A 139 13.61 4.18 -6.18
C TYR A 139 13.43 3.91 -7.66
N ILE A 140 13.29 2.65 -8.03
CA ILE A 140 12.99 2.23 -9.40
C ILE A 140 11.65 1.54 -9.39
N LEU A 141 10.68 2.09 -10.14
CA LEU A 141 9.34 1.57 -10.27
C LEU A 141 9.08 1.18 -11.72
N ASP A 142 8.56 -0.01 -11.90
CA ASP A 142 8.22 -0.57 -13.21
C ASP A 142 6.70 -0.62 -13.34
N GLU A 143 6.16 0.14 -14.29
CA GLU A 143 4.73 0.30 -14.57
C GLU A 143 3.83 0.46 -13.31
N PRO A 144 4.14 1.40 -12.40
CA PRO A 144 3.43 1.52 -11.14
C PRO A 144 1.96 1.94 -11.29
N THR A 145 1.52 2.38 -12.47
CA THR A 145 0.12 2.77 -12.72
C THR A 145 -0.74 1.63 -13.26
N THR A 146 -0.17 0.45 -13.51
CA THR A 146 -0.92 -0.69 -14.05
C THR A 146 -2.11 -1.05 -13.17
N GLY A 147 -3.33 -1.00 -13.77
CA GLY A 147 -4.58 -1.30 -13.08
C GLY A 147 -5.07 -0.22 -12.11
N LEU A 148 -4.51 0.98 -12.16
CA LEU A 148 -4.96 2.12 -11.38
C LEU A 148 -5.98 2.97 -12.14
N HIS A 149 -6.93 3.56 -11.39
CA HIS A 149 -7.84 4.58 -11.89
C HIS A 149 -7.16 5.97 -11.82
N PHE A 150 -7.65 6.95 -12.58
CA PHE A 150 -7.07 8.30 -12.65
C PHE A 150 -6.81 8.95 -11.28
N GLU A 151 -7.74 8.82 -10.35
CA GLU A 151 -7.57 9.37 -9.00
C GLU A 151 -6.46 8.65 -8.22
N ASP A 152 -6.29 7.35 -8.43
CA ASP A 152 -5.21 6.58 -7.82
C ASP A 152 -3.84 7.01 -8.38
N ILE A 153 -3.76 7.33 -9.68
CA ILE A 153 -2.55 7.84 -10.33
C ILE A 153 -2.18 9.19 -9.73
N ARG A 154 -3.14 10.09 -9.53
CA ARG A 154 -2.91 11.39 -8.88
C ARG A 154 -2.34 11.23 -7.47
N VAL A 155 -2.90 10.30 -6.70
CA VAL A 155 -2.39 9.99 -5.35
C VAL A 155 -0.98 9.40 -5.41
N LEU A 156 -0.71 8.49 -6.36
CA LEU A 156 0.62 7.93 -6.57
C LEU A 156 1.65 9.01 -6.90
N MET A 157 1.34 9.93 -7.82
CA MET A 157 2.24 11.04 -8.18
C MET A 157 2.56 11.93 -6.98
N ASN A 158 1.58 12.27 -6.15
CA ASN A 158 1.81 13.01 -4.92
C ASN A 158 2.78 12.29 -3.96
N VAL A 159 2.71 10.97 -3.91
CA VAL A 159 3.61 10.14 -3.09
C VAL A 159 5.03 10.16 -3.64
N LEU A 160 5.17 10.00 -4.98
CA LEU A 160 6.49 10.01 -5.64
C LEU A 160 7.17 11.38 -5.50
N ASN A 161 6.43 12.47 -5.71
CA ASN A 161 6.94 13.83 -5.52
C ASN A 161 7.41 14.05 -4.08
N ARG A 162 6.68 13.58 -3.06
CA ARG A 162 7.13 13.64 -1.65
C ARG A 162 8.41 12.87 -1.39
N LEU A 163 8.71 11.80 -2.15
CA LEU A 163 10.00 11.09 -2.06
C LEU A 163 11.12 11.92 -2.67
N VAL A 164 10.85 12.56 -3.80
CA VAL A 164 11.79 13.48 -4.48
C VAL A 164 12.08 14.70 -3.62
N ASP A 165 11.05 15.34 -3.06
CA ASP A 165 11.17 16.51 -2.16
C ASP A 165 12.06 16.26 -0.94
N LYS A 166 12.16 15.00 -0.52
CA LYS A 166 13.06 14.57 0.55
C LYS A 166 14.50 14.33 0.09
N GLY A 167 14.83 14.63 -1.16
CA GLY A 167 16.16 14.52 -1.75
C GLY A 167 16.49 13.17 -2.38
N ASN A 168 15.51 12.28 -2.52
CA ASN A 168 15.71 10.99 -3.17
C ASN A 168 15.59 11.10 -4.70
N THR A 169 16.06 10.08 -5.40
CA THR A 169 15.88 9.94 -6.85
C THR A 169 14.80 8.89 -7.12
N VAL A 170 13.85 9.23 -7.98
CA VAL A 170 12.78 8.30 -8.40
C VAL A 170 12.88 8.11 -9.91
N ILE A 171 13.03 6.86 -10.34
CA ILE A 171 13.04 6.44 -11.74
C ILE A 171 11.78 5.61 -11.96
N VAL A 172 10.97 6.03 -12.93
CA VAL A 172 9.69 5.36 -13.25
C VAL A 172 9.75 4.91 -14.70
N ILE A 173 9.49 3.64 -14.94
CA ILE A 173 9.28 3.09 -16.28
C ILE A 173 7.77 3.13 -16.50
N GLU A 174 7.30 3.90 -17.47
CA GLU A 174 5.86 4.14 -17.66
C GLU A 174 5.50 4.41 -19.13
N HIS A 175 4.23 4.13 -19.42
CA HIS A 175 3.58 4.44 -20.69
C HIS A 175 2.39 5.41 -20.51
N ASN A 176 2.02 5.69 -19.28
CA ASN A 176 0.92 6.58 -18.96
C ASN A 176 1.33 8.05 -19.10
N LEU A 177 0.68 8.78 -20.00
CA LEU A 177 1.00 10.17 -20.30
C LEU A 177 0.77 11.11 -19.11
N ASP A 178 -0.21 10.81 -18.23
CA ASP A 178 -0.43 11.58 -17.02
C ASP A 178 0.73 11.52 -16.03
N VAL A 179 1.54 10.47 -16.07
CA VAL A 179 2.79 10.35 -15.30
C VAL A 179 3.93 11.01 -16.07
N ILE A 180 4.08 10.70 -17.36
CA ILE A 180 5.19 11.14 -18.18
C ILE A 180 5.26 12.68 -18.23
N LYS A 181 4.12 13.36 -18.43
CA LYS A 181 4.07 14.83 -18.49
C LYS A 181 4.40 15.54 -17.17
N GLN A 182 4.40 14.82 -16.04
CA GLN A 182 4.75 15.35 -14.71
C GLN A 182 6.18 15.06 -14.30
N ALA A 183 6.96 14.36 -15.13
CA ALA A 183 8.36 14.04 -14.84
C ALA A 183 9.24 15.30 -14.93
N ASP A 184 10.25 15.39 -14.09
CA ASP A 184 11.29 16.43 -14.19
C ASP A 184 12.21 16.19 -15.40
N TYR A 185 12.38 14.91 -15.76
CA TYR A 185 13.26 14.48 -16.84
C TYR A 185 12.76 13.19 -17.48
N ILE A 186 12.70 13.14 -18.79
CA ILE A 186 12.28 11.99 -19.60
C ILE A 186 13.48 11.41 -20.32
N ILE A 187 13.54 10.09 -20.41
CA ILE A 187 14.44 9.32 -21.26
C ILE A 187 13.59 8.45 -22.16
N ASP A 188 13.43 8.85 -23.43
CA ASP A 188 12.64 8.11 -24.42
C ASP A 188 13.49 7.03 -25.07
N MET A 189 13.06 5.77 -24.96
CA MET A 189 13.77 4.59 -25.42
C MET A 189 13.05 3.98 -26.62
N GLY A 190 13.82 3.62 -27.65
CA GLY A 190 13.24 3.01 -28.86
C GLY A 190 14.29 2.58 -29.88
N PRO A 191 13.92 2.59 -31.21
CA PRO A 191 12.57 2.86 -31.77
C PRO A 191 11.59 1.71 -31.58
N GLU A 192 12.09 0.48 -31.44
CA GLU A 192 11.30 -0.75 -31.31
C GLU A 192 11.60 -1.43 -29.97
N GLY A 193 10.99 -2.59 -29.72
CA GLY A 193 11.31 -3.47 -28.61
C GLY A 193 12.39 -4.51 -28.96
N GLY A 194 12.95 -5.17 -27.95
CA GLY A 194 13.89 -6.28 -28.12
C GLY A 194 15.18 -5.86 -28.84
N ARG A 195 15.62 -6.64 -29.84
CA ARG A 195 16.89 -6.43 -30.57
C ARG A 195 16.92 -5.16 -31.44
N GLY A 196 15.75 -4.64 -31.85
CA GLY A 196 15.61 -3.41 -32.63
C GLY A 196 15.49 -2.14 -31.79
N GLY A 197 15.46 -2.26 -30.48
CA GLY A 197 15.26 -1.17 -29.54
C GLY A 197 16.44 -0.93 -28.60
N GLY A 198 16.16 -0.33 -27.46
CA GLY A 198 17.14 -0.10 -26.41
C GLY A 198 18.09 1.08 -26.67
N GLN A 199 17.77 1.94 -27.64
CA GLN A 199 18.51 3.17 -27.90
C GLN A 199 17.79 4.36 -27.26
N VAL A 200 18.56 5.32 -26.75
CA VAL A 200 18.00 6.60 -26.30
C VAL A 200 17.71 7.44 -27.54
N LEU A 201 16.43 7.76 -27.77
CA LEU A 201 16.01 8.55 -28.94
C LEU A 201 15.96 10.04 -28.61
N SER A 202 15.46 10.38 -27.45
CA SER A 202 15.45 11.74 -26.92
C SER A 202 15.48 11.72 -25.40
N CYS A 203 16.01 12.80 -24.82
CA CYS A 203 15.99 12.98 -23.37
C CYS A 203 15.98 14.48 -23.05
N GLY A 204 15.37 14.83 -21.92
CA GLY A 204 15.22 16.21 -21.47
C GLY A 204 13.97 16.41 -20.62
N THR A 205 13.60 17.66 -20.40
CA THR A 205 12.30 17.98 -19.78
C THR A 205 11.15 17.56 -20.70
N PRO A 206 9.92 17.44 -20.20
CA PRO A 206 8.76 17.14 -21.05
C PRO A 206 8.64 18.08 -22.26
N GLU A 207 8.92 19.38 -22.07
CA GLU A 207 8.86 20.39 -23.12
C GLU A 207 9.96 20.18 -24.18
N GLU A 208 11.19 19.83 -23.76
CA GLU A 208 12.30 19.54 -24.65
C GLU A 208 12.05 18.28 -25.48
N VAL A 209 11.55 17.22 -24.83
CA VAL A 209 11.21 15.96 -25.52
C VAL A 209 10.05 16.16 -26.48
N ALA A 210 9.04 16.98 -26.13
CA ALA A 210 7.90 17.29 -27.01
C ALA A 210 8.33 17.93 -28.36
N GLU A 211 9.45 18.61 -28.42
CA GLU A 211 9.98 19.21 -29.64
C GLU A 211 10.96 18.27 -30.42
N SER A 212 11.21 17.07 -29.88
CA SER A 212 12.05 16.06 -30.56
C SER A 212 11.39 15.57 -31.86
N LYS A 213 12.21 15.31 -32.86
CA LYS A 213 11.78 14.68 -34.12
C LYS A 213 12.02 13.17 -34.16
N LEU A 214 12.62 12.62 -33.08
CA LEU A 214 12.98 11.22 -32.97
C LEU A 214 12.02 10.54 -31.99
N GLY A 215 11.60 9.33 -32.32
CA GLY A 215 10.72 8.52 -31.48
C GLY A 215 9.22 8.72 -31.76
N TYR A 216 8.41 7.94 -31.07
CA TYR A 216 6.95 7.98 -31.18
C TYR A 216 6.30 8.75 -30.04
N THR A 217 6.99 8.96 -28.93
CA THR A 217 6.50 9.59 -27.70
C THR A 217 6.30 11.13 -27.84
N PRO A 218 7.19 11.89 -28.51
CA PRO A 218 7.13 13.35 -28.55
C PRO A 218 5.79 13.97 -29.01
N PRO A 219 5.12 13.47 -30.07
CA PRO A 219 3.83 14.02 -30.51
C PRO A 219 2.75 13.94 -29.44
N PHE A 220 2.72 12.84 -28.66
CA PHE A 220 1.75 12.63 -27.60
C PHE A 220 2.01 13.55 -26.41
N ILE A 221 3.27 13.73 -26.00
CA ILE A 221 3.63 14.68 -24.94
C ILE A 221 3.25 16.10 -25.37
N LYS A 222 3.53 16.47 -26.62
CA LYS A 222 3.17 17.80 -27.15
C LYS A 222 1.67 18.10 -27.11
N GLU A 223 0.84 17.08 -27.28
CA GLU A 223 -0.61 17.19 -27.16
C GLU A 223 -1.06 17.37 -25.72
N GLU A 224 -0.45 16.66 -24.79
CA GLU A 224 -0.75 16.70 -23.36
C GLU A 224 -0.27 17.98 -22.64
N LEU A 225 0.69 18.70 -23.22
CA LEU A 225 1.24 19.95 -22.67
C LEU A 225 0.47 21.20 -23.14
N LYS A 226 -0.54 21.07 -24.01
CA LYS A 226 -1.40 22.18 -24.46
C LYS A 226 -2.44 22.51 -23.43
#